data_f7467430c0a48302c2d27733ee9c0a07
#
_entry.id   f7467430c0a48302c2d27733ee9c0a07
#
_cell.length_a   1.000
_cell.length_b   1.000
_cell.length_c   1.000
_cell.angle_alpha   90.00
_cell.angle_beta   90.00
_cell.angle_gamma   90.00
#
_symmetry.space_group_name_H-M   'P 1'
#
loop_
_entity.id
_entity.type
_entity.pdbx_description
1 polymer ?
#
loop_
_entity_poly.entity_id
_entity_poly.type
_entity_poly.pdbx_seq_one_letter_code
_entity_poly.pdbx_strand_id
1 'polypeptide(L)'
;MAPALRQHPRRRCTAEGGSHGSKKNPLQPLILECDELATFIGRKDRPVWVWLALDRTTRQVVGAFVGPRDRTGALGLWDHLATPYLDAVCHTDKLAAYKSVVFGGLHRIGGTQHIERFNATLRARLAHLTRRSLSFARKLENLTAAVWRFIHVYNASLP
;
A
#
# COMPACT_ATOMS: atom_id res chain seq x y z
N MET A 1 28.89 -19.16 -7.43
CA MET A 1 29.06 -17.73 -7.82
C MET A 1 27.75 -17.02 -7.65
N ALA A 2 27.62 -16.23 -6.59
CA ALA A 2 26.41 -15.44 -6.31
C ALA A 2 26.50 -14.09 -7.03
N PRO A 3 25.43 -13.59 -7.66
CA PRO A 3 25.46 -12.26 -8.29
C PRO A 3 25.35 -11.16 -7.23
N ALA A 4 26.23 -10.18 -7.35
CA ALA A 4 26.36 -9.02 -6.48
C ALA A 4 25.09 -8.15 -6.47
N LEU A 5 24.68 -7.74 -5.27
CA LEU A 5 23.67 -6.71 -5.04
C LEU A 5 24.14 -5.39 -5.68
N ARG A 6 23.41 -4.94 -6.69
CA ARG A 6 23.60 -3.59 -7.25
C ARG A 6 23.07 -2.56 -6.25
N GLN A 7 23.97 -1.74 -5.74
CA GLN A 7 23.65 -0.53 -4.99
C GLN A 7 23.08 0.50 -5.96
N HIS A 8 21.84 0.94 -5.72
CA HIS A 8 21.23 2.05 -6.44
C HIS A 8 21.77 3.39 -5.89
N PRO A 9 22.20 4.32 -6.76
CA PRO A 9 22.65 5.62 -6.33
C PRO A 9 21.46 6.48 -5.84
N ARG A 10 21.62 7.07 -4.66
CA ARG A 10 20.69 8.03 -4.07
C ARG A 10 20.59 9.28 -4.95
N ARG A 11 19.46 9.49 -5.60
CA ARG A 11 19.14 10.78 -6.23
C ARG A 11 18.63 11.74 -5.17
N ARG A 12 19.35 12.83 -4.96
CA ARG A 12 18.86 13.99 -4.20
C ARG A 12 17.76 14.66 -5.01
N CYS A 13 16.54 14.66 -4.51
CA CYS A 13 15.50 15.57 -4.97
C CYS A 13 15.47 16.74 -4.01
N THR A 14 15.79 17.92 -4.52
CA THR A 14 15.59 19.21 -3.84
C THR A 14 14.08 19.48 -3.83
N ALA A 15 13.50 19.60 -2.63
CA ALA A 15 12.10 19.96 -2.45
C ALA A 15 12.02 21.47 -2.24
N GLU A 16 11.33 22.17 -3.13
CA GLU A 16 10.80 23.51 -2.84
C GLU A 16 9.26 23.47 -2.82
N GLY A 17 8.73 23.94 -1.71
CA GLY A 17 7.53 24.73 -1.57
C GLY A 17 6.16 24.07 -1.67
N GLY A 18 5.48 23.97 -0.52
CA GLY A 18 4.04 23.73 -0.45
C GLY A 18 3.60 23.35 0.96
N SER A 19 3.52 24.32 1.89
CA SER A 19 3.07 24.11 3.25
C SER A 19 1.54 24.00 3.32
N HIS A 20 1.05 22.81 3.68
CA HIS A 20 -0.14 22.65 4.52
C HIS A 20 0.14 21.48 5.47
N GLY A 21 0.90 21.81 6.51
CA GLY A 21 1.35 20.85 7.51
C GLY A 21 0.34 20.78 8.65
N SER A 22 -0.42 19.70 8.72
CA SER A 22 -0.86 19.20 10.02
C SER A 22 0.38 18.96 10.86
N LYS A 23 0.56 19.68 12.00
CA LYS A 23 1.70 19.56 12.90
C LYS A 23 1.75 18.15 13.47
N LYS A 24 2.50 17.24 12.83
CA LYS A 24 2.82 15.93 13.41
C LYS A 24 3.68 16.18 14.65
N ASN A 25 3.24 15.69 15.81
CA ASN A 25 4.04 15.70 17.03
C ASN A 25 5.29 14.83 16.76
N PRO A 26 6.53 15.38 16.81
CA PRO A 26 7.74 14.68 16.42
C PRO A 26 8.12 13.49 17.32
N LEU A 27 7.37 13.26 18.39
CA LEU A 27 7.64 12.21 19.39
C LEU A 27 6.78 10.96 19.27
N GLN A 28 5.81 10.91 18.34
CA GLN A 28 5.02 9.70 18.14
C GLN A 28 5.54 8.89 16.96
N PRO A 29 5.82 7.59 17.14
CA PRO A 29 6.25 6.74 16.05
C PRO A 29 5.14 6.68 14.99
N LEU A 30 5.52 6.69 13.72
CA LEU A 30 4.60 6.44 12.62
C LEU A 30 4.09 5.00 12.73
N ILE A 31 2.79 4.82 12.55
CA ILE A 31 2.16 3.49 12.60
C ILE A 31 1.45 3.26 11.27
N LEU A 32 1.88 2.22 10.57
CA LEU A 32 1.23 1.73 9.37
C LEU A 32 0.32 0.56 9.68
N GLU A 33 -0.79 0.48 8.96
CA GLU A 33 -1.57 -0.74 8.79
C GLU A 33 -1.43 -1.19 7.35
N CYS A 34 -1.00 -2.43 7.13
CA CYS A 34 -0.84 -2.99 5.80
C CYS A 34 -1.73 -4.23 5.64
N ASP A 35 -2.34 -4.35 4.47
CA ASP A 35 -3.20 -5.48 4.12
C ASP A 35 -3.23 -5.64 2.60
N GLU A 36 -3.65 -6.81 2.12
CA GLU A 36 -3.81 -7.07 0.70
C GLU A 36 -5.22 -7.53 0.34
N LEU A 37 -5.68 -7.05 -0.81
CA LEU A 37 -7.01 -7.24 -1.34
C LEU A 37 -6.97 -8.08 -2.61
N ALA A 38 -7.62 -9.25 -2.61
CA ALA A 38 -7.72 -10.11 -3.79
C ALA A 38 -8.62 -9.49 -4.87
N THR A 39 -8.16 -9.55 -6.12
CA THR A 39 -8.93 -9.25 -7.32
C THR A 39 -8.42 -10.11 -8.49
N PHE A 40 -8.76 -9.78 -9.73
CA PHE A 40 -8.31 -10.50 -10.92
C PHE A 40 -8.22 -9.56 -12.12
N ILE A 41 -7.48 -9.98 -13.15
CA ILE A 41 -7.35 -9.26 -14.41
C ILE A 41 -7.91 -10.10 -15.55
N GLY A 42 -8.91 -9.56 -16.23
CA GLY A 42 -9.56 -10.17 -17.40
C GLY A 42 -10.39 -11.41 -17.05
N ARG A 43 -9.79 -12.39 -16.39
CA ARG A 43 -10.41 -13.66 -16.03
C ARG A 43 -10.19 -14.00 -14.56
N LYS A 44 -11.14 -14.73 -13.95
CA LYS A 44 -11.08 -15.12 -12.53
C LYS A 44 -9.93 -16.07 -12.20
N ASP A 45 -9.41 -16.78 -13.18
CA ASP A 45 -8.25 -17.67 -13.06
C ASP A 45 -6.89 -16.94 -13.09
N ARG A 46 -6.90 -15.61 -13.21
CA ARG A 46 -5.72 -14.74 -13.11
C ARG A 46 -5.81 -13.83 -11.90
N PRO A 47 -5.64 -14.36 -10.68
CA PRO A 47 -5.69 -13.56 -9.47
C PRO A 47 -4.52 -12.59 -9.41
N VAL A 48 -4.81 -11.37 -8.95
CA VAL A 48 -3.82 -10.37 -8.56
C VAL A 48 -4.23 -9.76 -7.22
N TRP A 49 -3.32 -9.14 -6.54
CA TRP A 49 -3.53 -8.60 -5.22
C TRP A 49 -3.19 -7.11 -5.20
N VAL A 50 -4.05 -6.32 -4.58
CA VAL A 50 -3.81 -4.91 -4.30
C VAL A 50 -3.25 -4.84 -2.90
N TRP A 51 -1.98 -4.54 -2.78
CA TRP A 51 -1.26 -4.30 -1.53
C TRP A 51 -1.42 -2.85 -1.13
N LEU A 52 -1.71 -2.59 0.12
CA LEU A 52 -2.04 -1.27 0.63
C LEU A 52 -1.34 -1.01 1.95
N ALA A 53 -0.92 0.23 2.17
CA ALA A 53 -0.41 0.74 3.44
C ALA A 53 -1.17 2.03 3.81
N LEU A 54 -1.69 2.07 5.03
CA LEU A 54 -2.46 3.18 5.58
C LEU A 54 -1.76 3.71 6.83
N ASP A 55 -1.55 5.03 6.90
CA ASP A 55 -1.11 5.72 8.11
C ASP A 55 -2.26 5.73 9.13
N ARG A 56 -2.08 5.05 10.26
CA ARG A 56 -3.11 4.93 11.30
C ARG A 56 -3.57 6.27 11.85
N THR A 57 -2.69 7.24 11.95
CA THR A 57 -2.98 8.55 12.53
C THR A 57 -3.78 9.43 11.58
N THR A 58 -3.31 9.57 10.35
CA THR A 58 -3.92 10.45 9.34
C THR A 58 -5.03 9.77 8.55
N ARG A 59 -5.14 8.45 8.61
CA ARG A 59 -6.04 7.61 7.79
C ARG A 59 -5.74 7.67 6.30
N GLN A 60 -4.70 8.34 5.89
CA GLN A 60 -4.27 8.39 4.50
C GLN A 60 -3.69 7.05 4.06
N VAL A 61 -4.02 6.64 2.85
CA VAL A 61 -3.31 5.55 2.18
C VAL A 61 -2.02 6.13 1.62
N VAL A 62 -0.90 5.63 2.11
CA VAL A 62 0.44 6.16 1.83
C VAL A 62 1.26 5.29 0.90
N GLY A 63 0.77 4.09 0.59
CA GLY A 63 1.39 3.18 -0.37
C GLY A 63 0.36 2.24 -0.98
N ALA A 64 0.54 1.91 -2.27
CA ALA A 64 -0.23 0.90 -2.96
C ALA A 64 0.61 0.22 -4.05
N PHE A 65 0.42 -1.08 -4.22
CA PHE A 65 1.06 -1.87 -5.28
C PHE A 65 0.08 -2.95 -5.76
N VAL A 66 0.11 -3.27 -7.05
CA VAL A 66 -0.70 -4.35 -7.62
C VAL A 66 0.22 -5.43 -8.16
N GLY A 67 0.12 -6.65 -7.60
CA GLY A 67 1.02 -7.73 -7.96
C GLY A 67 0.64 -9.08 -7.33
N PRO A 68 1.59 -10.04 -7.30
CA PRO A 68 1.37 -11.37 -6.72
C PRO A 68 1.26 -11.32 -5.19
N ARG A 69 0.70 -12.38 -4.58
CA ARG A 69 0.59 -12.54 -3.12
C ARG A 69 1.82 -13.26 -2.55
N ASP A 70 2.96 -12.67 -2.72
CA ASP A 70 4.23 -13.22 -2.26
C ASP A 70 5.19 -12.10 -1.81
N ARG A 71 6.44 -12.47 -1.60
CA ARG A 71 7.50 -11.52 -1.26
C ARG A 71 7.64 -10.39 -2.29
N THR A 72 7.42 -10.67 -3.59
CA THR A 72 7.52 -9.66 -4.66
C THR A 72 6.45 -8.59 -4.49
N GLY A 73 5.22 -9.00 -4.15
CA GLY A 73 4.13 -8.07 -3.85
C GLY A 73 4.42 -7.20 -2.63
N ALA A 74 4.93 -7.80 -1.55
CA ALA A 74 5.31 -7.06 -0.35
C ALA A 74 6.45 -6.06 -0.61
N LEU A 75 7.49 -6.45 -1.35
CA LEU A 75 8.57 -5.56 -1.77
C LEU A 75 8.05 -4.43 -2.65
N GLY A 76 7.15 -4.74 -3.61
CA GLY A 76 6.53 -3.72 -4.46
C GLY A 76 5.77 -2.66 -3.65
N LEU A 77 5.06 -3.05 -2.58
CA LEU A 77 4.45 -2.08 -1.67
C LEU A 77 5.52 -1.22 -0.96
N TRP A 78 6.58 -1.87 -0.43
CA TRP A 78 7.66 -1.19 0.29
C TRP A 78 8.38 -0.15 -0.57
N ASP A 79 8.64 -0.47 -1.83
CA ASP A 79 9.29 0.43 -2.79
C ASP A 79 8.45 1.69 -3.12
N HIS A 80 7.14 1.64 -2.87
CA HIS A 80 6.22 2.76 -3.05
C HIS A 80 6.01 3.61 -1.80
N LEU A 81 6.59 3.22 -0.65
CA LEU A 81 6.51 4.01 0.58
C LEU A 81 7.53 5.15 0.57
N ALA A 82 7.08 6.33 1.03
CA ALA A 82 7.99 7.43 1.29
C ALA A 82 8.94 7.11 2.46
N THR A 83 10.16 7.63 2.41
CA THR A 83 11.24 7.35 3.38
C THR A 83 10.81 7.38 4.85
N PRO A 84 9.98 8.35 5.33
CA PRO A 84 9.58 8.37 6.74
C PRO A 84 8.79 7.14 7.19
N TYR A 85 8.15 6.41 6.26
CA TYR A 85 7.36 5.22 6.58
C TYR A 85 8.16 3.93 6.60
N LEU A 86 9.39 3.93 6.11
CA LEU A 86 10.24 2.73 6.06
C LEU A 86 10.64 2.25 7.46
N ASP A 87 10.68 3.17 8.44
CA ASP A 87 10.99 2.90 9.85
C ASP A 87 9.74 2.94 10.75
N ALA A 88 8.55 2.90 10.15
CA ALA A 88 7.29 2.91 10.90
C ALA A 88 7.00 1.56 11.54
N VAL A 89 6.29 1.58 12.68
CA VAL A 89 5.70 0.35 13.25
C VAL A 89 4.62 -0.14 12.30
N CYS A 90 4.76 -1.35 11.81
CA CYS A 90 3.86 -1.91 10.79
C CYS A 90 2.98 -3.01 11.38
N HIS A 91 1.68 -2.80 11.31
CA HIS A 91 0.64 -3.76 11.67
C HIS A 91 0.15 -4.48 10.43
N THR A 92 0.19 -5.82 10.45
CA THR A 92 -0.25 -6.67 9.33
C THR A 92 -1.04 -7.86 9.85
N ASP A 93 -1.61 -8.63 8.92
CA ASP A 93 -2.05 -9.99 9.20
C ASP A 93 -0.84 -10.95 9.39
N LYS A 94 -1.13 -12.26 9.43
CA LYS A 94 -0.10 -13.31 9.59
C LYS A 94 0.63 -13.69 8.29
N LEU A 95 0.41 -12.97 7.17
CA LEU A 95 1.04 -13.32 5.90
C LEU A 95 2.57 -13.26 6.00
N ALA A 96 3.22 -14.37 5.66
CA ALA A 96 4.68 -14.52 5.78
C ALA A 96 5.47 -13.53 4.91
N ALA A 97 4.87 -13.04 3.81
CA ALA A 97 5.50 -12.08 2.91
C ALA A 97 5.92 -10.79 3.64
N TYR A 98 5.13 -10.32 4.60
CA TYR A 98 5.48 -9.12 5.38
C TYR A 98 6.73 -9.28 6.24
N LYS A 99 6.99 -10.48 6.77
CA LYS A 99 8.21 -10.76 7.56
C LYS A 99 9.50 -10.57 6.77
N SER A 100 9.42 -10.61 5.45
CA SER A 100 10.59 -10.47 4.58
C SER A 100 10.94 -9.02 4.24
N VAL A 101 10.06 -8.06 4.55
CA VAL A 101 10.23 -6.65 4.20
C VAL A 101 10.18 -5.72 5.42
N VAL A 102 9.44 -6.09 6.47
CA VAL A 102 9.37 -5.32 7.72
C VAL A 102 10.47 -5.77 8.67
N PHE A 103 11.28 -4.85 9.17
CA PHE A 103 12.29 -5.16 10.19
C PHE A 103 11.62 -5.71 11.45
N GLY A 104 12.12 -6.84 11.97
CA GLY A 104 11.47 -7.65 13.00
C GLY A 104 11.01 -6.89 14.24
N GLY A 105 11.77 -5.87 14.69
CA GLY A 105 11.40 -5.02 15.83
C GLY A 105 10.21 -4.10 15.59
N LEU A 106 9.86 -3.82 14.33
CA LEU A 106 8.79 -2.90 13.92
C LEU A 106 7.52 -3.64 13.48
N HIS A 107 7.58 -4.95 13.29
CA HIS A 107 6.44 -5.75 12.85
C HIS A 107 5.51 -6.14 14.02
N ARG A 108 4.22 -5.92 13.85
CA ARG A 108 3.15 -6.30 14.79
C ARG A 108 2.06 -7.05 14.05
N ILE A 109 1.60 -8.16 14.58
CA ILE A 109 0.49 -8.93 14.00
C ILE A 109 -0.81 -8.44 14.63
N GLY A 110 -1.80 -8.13 13.78
CA GLY A 110 -3.11 -7.61 14.18
C GLY A 110 -3.15 -6.09 14.28
N GLY A 111 -4.30 -5.55 14.66
CA GLY A 111 -4.52 -4.10 14.75
C GLY A 111 -4.69 -3.44 13.37
N THR A 112 -5.38 -4.11 12.46
CA THR A 112 -5.56 -3.75 11.04
C THR A 112 -6.96 -3.21 10.72
N GLN A 113 -7.70 -2.75 11.76
CA GLN A 113 -9.12 -2.39 11.60
C GLN A 113 -9.37 -1.22 10.63
N HIS A 114 -8.43 -0.28 10.52
CA HIS A 114 -8.63 0.89 9.67
C HIS A 114 -8.40 0.55 8.20
N ILE A 115 -7.36 -0.24 7.91
CA ILE A 115 -7.11 -0.68 6.55
C ILE A 115 -8.18 -1.67 6.07
N GLU A 116 -8.69 -2.54 6.95
CA GLU A 116 -9.81 -3.43 6.64
C GLU A 116 -11.08 -2.63 6.27
N ARG A 117 -11.39 -1.56 7.02
CA ARG A 117 -12.48 -0.64 6.69
C ARG A 117 -12.26 0.07 5.36
N PHE A 118 -11.04 0.52 5.11
CA PHE A 118 -10.68 1.10 3.80
C PHE A 118 -10.86 0.08 2.67
N ASN A 119 -10.42 -1.17 2.85
CA ASN A 119 -10.58 -2.25 1.89
C ASN A 119 -12.05 -2.54 1.58
N ALA A 120 -12.92 -2.51 2.58
CA ALA A 120 -14.37 -2.62 2.38
C ALA A 120 -14.92 -1.46 1.53
N THR A 121 -14.48 -0.23 1.79
CA THR A 121 -14.86 0.96 1.03
C THR A 121 -14.35 0.89 -0.40
N LEU A 122 -13.11 0.47 -0.60
CA LEU A 122 -12.51 0.30 -1.93
C LEU A 122 -13.28 -0.74 -2.75
N ARG A 123 -13.62 -1.89 -2.15
CA ARG A 123 -14.45 -2.92 -2.79
C ARG A 123 -15.83 -2.41 -3.16
N ALA A 124 -16.48 -1.64 -2.29
CA ALA A 124 -17.83 -1.15 -2.52
C ALA A 124 -17.89 -0.10 -3.64
N ARG A 125 -16.87 0.74 -3.78
CA ARG A 125 -16.88 1.90 -4.68
C ARG A 125 -16.11 1.69 -5.99
N LEU A 126 -15.11 0.82 -6.01
CA LEU A 126 -14.31 0.55 -7.21
C LEU A 126 -14.85 -0.68 -7.94
N ALA A 127 -15.67 -0.45 -8.97
CA ALA A 127 -16.32 -1.50 -9.77
C ALA A 127 -15.31 -2.50 -10.37
N HIS A 128 -14.07 -2.05 -10.65
CA HIS A 128 -12.97 -2.87 -11.17
C HIS A 128 -12.53 -4.01 -10.24
N LEU A 129 -12.86 -3.92 -8.94
CA LEU A 129 -12.52 -4.94 -7.93
C LEU A 129 -13.68 -5.90 -7.67
N THR A 130 -14.91 -5.55 -8.11
CA THR A 130 -16.09 -6.34 -7.80
C THR A 130 -16.47 -7.25 -8.95
N ARG A 131 -16.91 -8.48 -8.61
CA ARG A 131 -17.34 -9.49 -9.59
C ARG A 131 -18.71 -9.20 -10.20
N ARG A 132 -19.41 -8.15 -9.76
CA ARG A 132 -20.83 -7.90 -10.10
C ARG A 132 -21.03 -7.04 -11.35
N SER A 133 -19.96 -6.45 -11.90
CA SER A 133 -20.06 -5.62 -13.10
C SER A 133 -19.16 -6.12 -14.22
N LEU A 134 -19.53 -5.84 -15.46
CA LEU A 134 -18.71 -6.08 -16.64
C LEU A 134 -17.48 -5.14 -16.71
N SER A 135 -17.33 -4.23 -15.74
CA SER A 135 -16.29 -3.21 -15.65
C SER A 135 -15.01 -3.69 -14.97
N PHE A 136 -14.70 -4.98 -14.98
CA PHE A 136 -13.43 -5.47 -14.43
C PHE A 136 -12.24 -5.05 -15.30
N ALA A 137 -11.09 -4.85 -14.67
CA ALA A 137 -9.87 -4.45 -15.36
C ALA A 137 -9.38 -5.59 -16.27
N ARG A 138 -9.10 -5.27 -17.54
CA ARG A 138 -8.55 -6.22 -18.53
C ARG A 138 -7.02 -6.16 -18.60
N LYS A 139 -6.42 -5.08 -18.11
CA LYS A 139 -4.97 -4.83 -18.08
C LYS A 139 -4.55 -4.40 -16.68
N LEU A 140 -3.34 -4.77 -16.29
CA LEU A 140 -2.76 -4.43 -14.98
C LEU A 140 -2.65 -2.91 -14.79
N GLU A 141 -2.22 -2.20 -15.83
CA GLU A 141 -2.06 -0.75 -15.79
C GLU A 141 -3.39 -0.04 -15.48
N ASN A 142 -4.50 -0.51 -16.07
CA ASN A 142 -5.82 0.06 -15.85
C ASN A 142 -6.30 -0.16 -14.40
N LEU A 143 -6.03 -1.34 -13.83
CA LEU A 143 -6.34 -1.62 -12.44
C LEU A 143 -5.52 -0.73 -11.52
N THR A 144 -4.21 -0.65 -11.75
CA THR A 144 -3.28 0.18 -10.97
C THR A 144 -3.69 1.65 -11.02
N ALA A 145 -3.99 2.18 -12.20
CA ALA A 145 -4.45 3.56 -12.37
C ALA A 145 -5.79 3.83 -11.64
N ALA A 146 -6.74 2.88 -11.71
CA ALA A 146 -8.02 3.00 -11.02
C ALA A 146 -7.85 3.00 -9.49
N VAL A 147 -6.98 2.14 -8.95
CA VAL A 147 -6.66 2.09 -7.51
C VAL A 147 -6.05 3.41 -7.07
N TRP A 148 -5.02 3.91 -7.76
CA TRP A 148 -4.37 5.17 -7.41
C TRP A 148 -5.30 6.36 -7.51
N ARG A 149 -6.14 6.44 -8.56
CA ARG A 149 -7.15 7.49 -8.68
C ARG A 149 -8.12 7.47 -7.49
N PHE A 150 -8.56 6.29 -7.08
CA PHE A 150 -9.42 6.15 -5.92
C PHE A 150 -8.73 6.63 -4.64
N ILE A 151 -7.47 6.22 -4.42
CA ILE A 151 -6.67 6.63 -3.26
C ILE A 151 -6.53 8.16 -3.21
N HIS A 152 -6.22 8.81 -4.33
CA HIS A 152 -6.12 10.27 -4.38
C HIS A 152 -7.42 10.97 -3.97
N VAL A 153 -8.56 10.52 -4.51
CA VAL A 153 -9.88 11.09 -4.15
C VAL A 153 -10.20 10.81 -2.68
N TYR A 154 -9.92 9.60 -2.20
CA TYR A 154 -10.14 9.24 -0.80
C TYR A 154 -9.28 10.10 0.14
N ASN A 155 -7.98 10.20 -0.10
CA ASN A 155 -7.07 10.99 0.73
C ASN A 155 -7.46 12.49 0.74
N ALA A 156 -7.91 13.03 -0.41
CA ALA A 156 -8.39 14.41 -0.51
C ALA A 156 -9.72 14.65 0.23
N SER A 157 -10.49 13.59 0.50
CA SER A 157 -11.77 13.67 1.23
C SER A 157 -11.63 13.57 2.75
N LEU A 158 -10.43 13.27 3.24
CA LEU A 158 -10.17 13.22 4.67
C LEU A 158 -10.10 14.64 5.25
N PRO A 159 -10.57 14.82 6.52
CA PRO A 159 -10.56 16.11 7.19
C PRO A 159 -9.16 16.63 7.51
#